data_db3ad43f2ee726892b080e4db6627a0b
#
_entry.id   db3ad43f2ee726892b080e4db6627a0b
#
_cell.length_a   1.000
_cell.length_b   1.000
_cell.length_c   1.000
_cell.angle_alpha   90.00
_cell.angle_beta   90.00
_cell.angle_gamma   90.00
#
_symmetry.space_group_name_H-M   'P 1'
#
loop_
_entity.id
_entity.type
_entity.pdbx_description
1 polymer ?
#
loop_
_entity_poly.entity_id
_entity_poly.type
_entity_poly.pdbx_seq_one_letter_code
_entity_poly.pdbx_strand_id
1 'polypeptide(L)'
;MTATIRIAYISLADPNDRRSWSGGIWSMARALERHAGEVTCLGPVNHQRLELRSGKLLASLAHTTTGKRYAPHHSLFWARRHARFFEQQLAGKEFDLIFAPVASSIIPFLKTDIPVISLSDATFAAMEGYYEDYSDLLASSRTAGHELERRTLEKSARAVYPSPWAAESAVRDYGMPRERTAVYPLGANLEEPPSREDALTKQRGAECRLLLLGRDWERKGGGIALDALKELELLGISATLTVVGCRPPAGVEHPRMAVVPFINKNEPAGRLRFRELLLSSDFLVLPTRAECYGYVFAEASAFGLFSFATDTGGVPGVVANGDNGALLPLSAGGREWAEAIAERFSDDALYLQGRLHARNAFEERLNWDAWGIRTAELMRQVLAENLSKGTL
;
A
#
# COMPACT_ATOMS: atom_id res chain seq x y z
N MET A 1 32.90 -11.72 7.83
CA MET A 1 31.53 -12.16 7.55
C MET A 1 30.61 -11.41 8.51
N THR A 2 29.71 -10.56 8.02
CA THR A 2 28.68 -9.94 8.86
C THR A 2 27.75 -11.06 9.35
N ALA A 3 27.56 -11.16 10.67
CA ALA A 3 26.67 -12.16 11.26
C ALA A 3 25.25 -12.02 10.64
N THR A 4 24.61 -13.14 10.36
CA THR A 4 23.24 -13.20 9.85
C THR A 4 22.29 -12.63 10.90
N ILE A 5 21.46 -11.64 10.55
CA ILE A 5 20.50 -11.04 11.48
C ILE A 5 19.34 -12.00 11.70
N ARG A 6 19.02 -12.31 12.96
CA ARG A 6 17.83 -13.11 13.33
C ARG A 6 16.64 -12.18 13.56
N ILE A 7 15.67 -12.24 12.67
CA ILE A 7 14.54 -11.30 12.61
C ILE A 7 13.27 -11.98 13.10
N ALA A 8 12.66 -11.45 14.16
CA ALA A 8 11.29 -11.77 14.52
C ALA A 8 10.33 -10.94 13.67
N TYR A 9 9.65 -11.57 12.72
CA TYR A 9 8.64 -10.92 11.88
C TYR A 9 7.26 -11.08 12.52
N ILE A 10 6.72 -10.04 13.15
CA ILE A 10 5.46 -10.10 13.90
C ILE A 10 4.31 -9.49 13.11
N SER A 11 3.22 -10.25 12.94
CA SER A 11 2.02 -9.80 12.21
C SER A 11 0.76 -10.38 12.82
N LEU A 12 -0.34 -9.60 12.86
CA LEU A 12 -1.66 -10.11 13.25
C LEU A 12 -2.21 -11.11 12.23
N ALA A 13 -1.97 -10.83 10.95
CA ALA A 13 -2.33 -11.72 9.86
C ALA A 13 -1.28 -12.82 9.67
N ASP A 14 -1.67 -13.90 8.99
CA ASP A 14 -0.72 -14.95 8.62
C ASP A 14 0.32 -14.38 7.62
N PRO A 15 1.61 -14.35 7.96
CA PRO A 15 2.67 -13.89 7.05
C PRO A 15 2.83 -14.74 5.79
N ASN A 16 2.28 -15.96 5.78
CA ASN A 16 2.27 -16.85 4.62
C ASN A 16 1.02 -16.67 3.73
N ASP A 17 0.02 -15.93 4.18
CA ASP A 17 -1.17 -15.64 3.37
C ASP A 17 -0.91 -14.46 2.42
N ARG A 18 -0.77 -14.77 1.14
CA ARG A 18 -0.57 -13.79 0.06
C ARG A 18 -1.73 -12.83 -0.17
N ARG A 19 -2.88 -13.01 0.54
CA ARG A 19 -4.03 -12.10 0.47
C ARG A 19 -3.94 -10.97 1.48
N SER A 20 -3.17 -11.17 2.53
CA SER A 20 -3.05 -10.21 3.63
C SER A 20 -2.37 -8.93 3.17
N TRP A 21 -3.05 -7.80 3.42
CA TRP A 21 -2.58 -6.47 3.04
C TRP A 21 -2.14 -6.40 1.56
N SER A 22 -3.01 -6.90 0.67
CA SER A 22 -2.77 -6.99 -0.78
C SER A 22 -1.52 -7.78 -1.18
N GLY A 23 -1.01 -8.65 -0.30
CA GLY A 23 0.21 -9.43 -0.51
C GLY A 23 1.48 -8.81 0.09
N GLY A 24 1.40 -7.58 0.61
CA GLY A 24 2.56 -6.85 1.13
C GLY A 24 3.23 -7.55 2.31
N ILE A 25 2.46 -8.12 3.25
CA ILE A 25 3.01 -8.81 4.42
C ILE A 25 3.86 -10.01 4.01
N TRP A 26 3.39 -10.82 3.08
CA TRP A 26 4.15 -11.96 2.54
C TRP A 26 5.40 -11.49 1.79
N SER A 27 5.26 -10.50 0.91
CA SER A 27 6.35 -9.98 0.07
C SER A 27 7.48 -9.37 0.89
N MET A 28 7.16 -8.62 1.95
CA MET A 28 8.15 -8.07 2.88
C MET A 28 8.94 -9.16 3.58
N ALA A 29 8.27 -10.20 4.11
CA ALA A 29 8.96 -11.31 4.77
C ALA A 29 9.96 -11.99 3.81
N ARG A 30 9.54 -12.27 2.57
CA ARG A 30 10.42 -12.87 1.55
C ARG A 30 11.57 -11.95 1.13
N ALA A 31 11.34 -10.64 1.05
CA ALA A 31 12.42 -9.69 0.76
C ALA A 31 13.44 -9.62 1.89
N LEU A 32 13.01 -9.64 3.14
CA LEU A 32 13.92 -9.67 4.30
C LEU A 32 14.73 -10.97 4.36
N GLU A 33 14.13 -12.12 4.04
CA GLU A 33 14.85 -13.39 3.95
C GLU A 33 15.95 -13.37 2.88
N ARG A 34 15.70 -12.71 1.74
CA ARG A 34 16.72 -12.63 0.68
C ARG A 34 17.85 -11.67 0.98
N HIS A 35 17.58 -10.55 1.69
CA HIS A 35 18.50 -9.42 1.76
C HIS A 35 19.00 -9.07 3.17
N ALA A 36 18.27 -9.44 4.22
CA ALA A 36 18.59 -9.04 5.59
C ALA A 36 19.15 -10.18 6.45
N GLY A 37 18.47 -11.32 6.51
CA GLY A 37 18.89 -12.42 7.35
C GLY A 37 17.85 -13.52 7.52
N GLU A 38 17.91 -14.23 8.64
CA GLU A 38 16.97 -15.29 8.97
C GLU A 38 15.67 -14.69 9.52
N VAL A 39 14.54 -14.98 8.87
CA VAL A 39 13.22 -14.46 9.24
C VAL A 39 12.38 -15.55 9.89
N THR A 40 12.03 -15.37 11.15
CA THR A 40 11.04 -16.19 11.83
C THR A 40 9.71 -15.45 11.85
N CYS A 41 8.74 -15.95 11.07
CA CYS A 41 7.39 -15.43 11.05
C CYS A 41 6.63 -15.84 12.31
N LEU A 42 6.16 -14.86 13.08
CA LEU A 42 5.32 -15.04 14.27
C LEU A 42 3.92 -14.50 13.98
N GLY A 43 2.91 -15.29 14.26
CA GLY A 43 1.51 -15.04 13.89
C GLY A 43 0.97 -16.17 13.01
N PRO A 44 -0.32 -16.13 12.65
CA PRO A 44 -1.34 -15.16 13.08
C PRO A 44 -1.73 -15.32 14.54
N VAL A 45 -2.40 -14.29 15.11
CA VAL A 45 -2.94 -14.40 16.47
C VAL A 45 -4.14 -15.36 16.50
N ASN A 46 -4.24 -16.18 17.54
CA ASN A 46 -5.26 -17.23 17.67
C ASN A 46 -6.67 -16.72 18.02
N HIS A 47 -6.79 -15.50 18.49
CA HIS A 47 -8.07 -14.91 18.96
C HIS A 47 -8.69 -13.91 17.98
N GLN A 48 -8.19 -13.78 16.76
CA GLN A 48 -8.68 -12.83 15.75
C GLN A 48 -10.17 -12.98 15.43
N ARG A 49 -10.71 -14.21 15.45
CA ARG A 49 -12.15 -14.44 15.23
C ARG A 49 -13.04 -13.84 16.32
N LEU A 50 -12.57 -13.88 17.58
CA LEU A 50 -13.31 -13.28 18.72
C LEU A 50 -13.25 -11.75 18.63
N GLU A 51 -12.10 -11.19 18.29
CA GLU A 51 -11.92 -9.76 18.05
C GLU A 51 -12.88 -9.25 16.98
N LEU A 52 -12.92 -9.91 15.82
CA LEU A 52 -13.80 -9.53 14.71
C LEU A 52 -15.28 -9.61 15.10
N ARG A 53 -15.69 -10.65 15.84
CA ARG A 53 -17.10 -10.78 16.31
C ARG A 53 -17.49 -9.71 17.31
N SER A 54 -16.68 -9.49 18.34
CA SER A 54 -16.92 -8.44 19.34
C SER A 54 -16.86 -7.05 18.71
N GLY A 55 -15.92 -6.83 17.79
CA GLY A 55 -15.79 -5.58 17.05
C GLY A 55 -17.03 -5.24 16.21
N LYS A 56 -17.58 -6.22 15.48
CA LYS A 56 -18.83 -6.04 14.71
C LYS A 56 -20.02 -5.71 15.60
N LEU A 57 -20.16 -6.40 16.74
CA LEU A 57 -21.24 -6.14 17.68
C LEU A 57 -21.16 -4.71 18.26
N LEU A 58 -19.97 -4.30 18.70
CA LEU A 58 -19.74 -2.95 19.23
C LEU A 58 -19.94 -1.88 18.15
N ALA A 59 -19.51 -2.14 16.91
CA ALA A 59 -19.72 -1.23 15.79
C ALA A 59 -21.18 -1.04 15.47
N SER A 60 -21.97 -2.13 15.45
CA SER A 60 -23.42 -2.06 15.26
C SER A 60 -24.11 -1.29 16.37
N LEU A 61 -23.77 -1.57 17.62
CA LEU A 61 -24.33 -0.87 18.79
C LEU A 61 -23.98 0.62 18.77
N ALA A 62 -22.73 0.97 18.50
CA ALA A 62 -22.29 2.35 18.41
C ALA A 62 -23.04 3.11 17.31
N HIS A 63 -23.17 2.52 16.14
CA HIS A 63 -23.86 3.15 15.01
C HIS A 63 -25.36 3.37 15.32
N THR A 64 -26.04 2.37 15.89
CA THR A 64 -27.47 2.47 16.21
C THR A 64 -27.78 3.46 17.33
N THR A 65 -26.86 3.62 18.31
CA THR A 65 -27.10 4.50 19.48
C THR A 65 -26.60 5.93 19.28
N THR A 66 -25.54 6.14 18.49
CA THR A 66 -24.87 7.44 18.40
C THR A 66 -24.74 7.96 16.97
N GLY A 67 -25.02 7.15 15.95
CA GLY A 67 -24.73 7.44 14.55
C GLY A 67 -23.22 7.42 14.21
N LYS A 68 -22.34 7.16 15.19
CA LYS A 68 -20.89 7.18 15.02
C LYS A 68 -20.29 5.80 14.80
N ARG A 69 -19.09 5.76 14.22
CA ARG A 69 -18.37 4.53 13.93
C ARG A 69 -17.49 4.11 15.12
N TYR A 70 -17.45 2.82 15.41
CA TYR A 70 -16.48 2.20 16.31
C TYR A 70 -15.36 1.59 15.49
N ALA A 71 -14.09 1.87 15.85
CA ALA A 71 -12.90 1.32 15.20
C ALA A 71 -12.38 0.08 15.95
N PRO A 72 -12.78 -1.15 15.59
CA PRO A 72 -12.46 -2.36 16.34
C PRO A 72 -10.95 -2.66 16.38
N HIS A 73 -10.24 -2.33 15.32
CA HIS A 73 -8.78 -2.57 15.22
C HIS A 73 -7.94 -1.64 16.10
N HIS A 74 -8.56 -0.60 16.68
CA HIS A 74 -7.91 0.36 17.59
C HIS A 74 -8.38 0.17 19.03
N SER A 75 -8.56 -1.08 19.47
CA SER A 75 -8.96 -1.41 20.83
C SER A 75 -7.75 -1.61 21.73
N LEU A 76 -7.65 -0.81 22.81
CA LEU A 76 -6.61 -0.98 23.85
C LEU A 76 -6.66 -2.34 24.54
N PHE A 77 -7.85 -2.94 24.67
CA PHE A 77 -8.03 -4.27 25.23
C PHE A 77 -7.38 -5.33 24.34
N TRP A 78 -7.70 -5.32 23.04
CA TRP A 78 -7.15 -6.27 22.10
C TRP A 78 -5.64 -6.07 21.90
N ALA A 79 -5.16 -4.83 21.86
CA ALA A 79 -3.74 -4.54 21.76
C ALA A 79 -2.91 -5.13 22.92
N ARG A 80 -3.43 -5.11 24.15
CA ARG A 80 -2.77 -5.79 25.28
C ARG A 80 -2.76 -7.31 25.13
N ARG A 81 -3.81 -7.91 24.55
CA ARG A 81 -3.85 -9.36 24.31
C ARG A 81 -2.90 -9.77 23.18
N HIS A 82 -2.81 -8.97 22.12
CA HIS A 82 -1.85 -9.19 21.04
C HIS A 82 -0.41 -9.12 21.55
N ALA A 83 -0.07 -8.11 22.34
CA ALA A 83 1.25 -7.98 22.93
C ALA A 83 1.63 -9.21 23.77
N ARG A 84 0.75 -9.68 24.66
CA ARG A 84 0.99 -10.88 25.47
C ARG A 84 1.17 -12.14 24.63
N PHE A 85 0.42 -12.29 23.55
CA PHE A 85 0.58 -13.41 22.62
C PHE A 85 1.98 -13.41 22.00
N PHE A 86 2.45 -12.25 21.51
CA PHE A 86 3.78 -12.15 20.93
C PHE A 86 4.91 -12.24 21.97
N GLU A 87 4.73 -11.74 23.19
CA GLU A 87 5.67 -11.97 24.29
C GLU A 87 5.89 -13.48 24.53
N GLN A 88 4.84 -14.29 24.50
CA GLN A 88 4.94 -15.74 24.62
C GLN A 88 5.65 -16.39 23.42
N GLN A 89 5.44 -15.86 22.20
CA GLN A 89 6.10 -16.36 20.99
C GLN A 89 7.59 -16.00 20.94
N LEU A 90 7.98 -14.89 21.55
CA LEU A 90 9.37 -14.42 21.64
C LEU A 90 10.15 -15.13 22.77
N ALA A 91 9.45 -15.58 23.81
CA ALA A 91 10.08 -16.18 25.00
C ALA A 91 10.92 -17.41 24.66
N GLY A 92 12.15 -17.44 25.18
CA GLY A 92 13.09 -18.56 25.00
C GLY A 92 13.70 -18.65 23.59
N LYS A 93 13.48 -17.65 22.73
CA LYS A 93 14.09 -17.55 21.41
C LYS A 93 15.02 -16.33 21.36
N GLU A 94 16.07 -16.44 20.59
CA GLU A 94 17.02 -15.36 20.39
C GLU A 94 16.74 -14.65 19.07
N PHE A 95 16.44 -13.34 19.15
CA PHE A 95 16.28 -12.46 18.01
C PHE A 95 17.12 -11.21 18.21
N ASP A 96 17.67 -10.71 17.11
CA ASP A 96 18.47 -9.50 17.11
C ASP A 96 17.58 -8.26 16.87
N LEU A 97 16.46 -8.45 16.15
CA LEU A 97 15.54 -7.38 15.75
C LEU A 97 14.12 -7.88 15.57
N ILE A 98 13.14 -7.03 15.89
CA ILE A 98 11.73 -7.23 15.55
C ILE A 98 11.37 -6.35 14.36
N PHE A 99 10.83 -6.94 13.29
CA PHE A 99 10.18 -6.22 12.21
C PHE A 99 8.67 -6.41 12.27
N ALA A 100 7.93 -5.30 12.31
CA ALA A 100 6.51 -5.32 12.63
C ALA A 100 5.68 -4.49 11.63
N PRO A 101 5.22 -5.09 10.50
CA PRO A 101 4.34 -4.39 9.58
C PRO A 101 2.92 -4.28 10.13
N VAL A 102 2.30 -3.10 9.95
CA VAL A 102 0.89 -2.80 10.33
C VAL A 102 0.59 -3.22 11.78
N ALA A 103 1.51 -2.92 12.69
CA ALA A 103 1.50 -3.48 14.04
C ALA A 103 1.21 -2.46 15.15
N SER A 104 0.54 -1.35 14.84
CA SER A 104 0.12 -0.35 15.84
C SER A 104 -0.80 -0.93 16.93
N SER A 105 -1.42 -2.07 16.70
CA SER A 105 -2.19 -2.82 17.70
C SER A 105 -1.40 -3.92 18.43
N ILE A 106 -0.09 -4.06 18.22
CA ILE A 106 0.78 -5.06 18.88
C ILE A 106 1.84 -4.35 19.74
N ILE A 107 2.64 -3.50 19.10
CA ILE A 107 3.84 -2.86 19.65
C ILE A 107 3.57 -2.04 20.92
N PRO A 108 2.46 -1.28 21.07
CA PRO A 108 2.24 -0.39 22.21
C PRO A 108 2.44 -1.01 23.59
N PHE A 109 2.07 -2.27 23.74
CA PHE A 109 2.12 -2.98 25.01
C PHE A 109 3.13 -4.14 25.03
N LEU A 110 3.85 -4.37 23.96
CA LEU A 110 4.86 -5.42 23.85
C LEU A 110 6.03 -5.13 24.82
N LYS A 111 6.32 -6.04 25.73
CA LYS A 111 7.45 -5.94 26.65
C LYS A 111 8.64 -6.66 26.04
N THR A 112 9.63 -5.89 25.59
CA THR A 112 10.84 -6.42 24.95
C THR A 112 11.95 -5.38 24.97
N ASP A 113 13.18 -5.84 25.08
CA ASP A 113 14.41 -5.03 24.91
C ASP A 113 14.96 -5.18 23.48
N ILE A 114 14.39 -6.07 22.67
CA ILE A 114 14.77 -6.25 21.27
C ILE A 114 14.33 -5.01 20.49
N PRO A 115 15.24 -4.37 19.71
CA PRO A 115 14.90 -3.19 18.93
C PRO A 115 13.79 -3.50 17.90
N VAL A 116 12.83 -2.58 17.77
CA VAL A 116 11.66 -2.73 16.90
C VAL A 116 11.75 -1.77 15.71
N ILE A 117 11.59 -2.29 14.51
CA ILE A 117 11.30 -1.50 13.31
C ILE A 117 9.84 -1.72 12.95
N SER A 118 9.04 -0.65 13.01
CA SER A 118 7.65 -0.67 12.57
C SER A 118 7.53 -0.21 11.13
N LEU A 119 6.52 -0.73 10.40
CA LEU A 119 6.15 -0.25 9.08
C LEU A 119 4.63 -0.07 8.99
N SER A 120 4.19 1.05 8.42
CA SER A 120 2.78 1.28 8.08
C SER A 120 2.69 2.13 6.81
N ASP A 121 1.57 2.04 6.08
CA ASP A 121 1.32 2.91 4.91
C ASP A 121 0.72 4.26 5.28
N ALA A 122 0.22 4.41 6.51
CA ALA A 122 -0.25 5.67 7.07
C ALA A 122 -0.21 5.62 8.61
N THR A 123 -0.23 6.78 9.25
CA THR A 123 -0.53 6.91 10.68
C THR A 123 -2.05 6.98 10.90
N PHE A 124 -2.50 6.79 12.13
CA PHE A 124 -3.92 6.97 12.47
C PHE A 124 -4.40 8.40 12.18
N ALA A 125 -3.59 9.42 12.50
CA ALA A 125 -3.92 10.82 12.23
C ALA A 125 -4.05 11.11 10.72
N ALA A 126 -3.20 10.53 9.89
CA ALA A 126 -3.27 10.71 8.45
C ALA A 126 -4.52 10.06 7.83
N MET A 127 -5.07 9.01 8.45
CA MET A 127 -6.30 8.35 8.00
C MET A 127 -7.57 9.01 8.53
N GLU A 128 -7.51 9.71 9.66
CA GLU A 128 -8.66 10.34 10.29
C GLU A 128 -9.25 11.43 9.38
N GLY A 129 -10.55 11.29 9.03
CA GLY A 129 -11.23 12.18 8.09
C GLY A 129 -10.83 12.02 6.62
N TYR A 130 -9.82 11.22 6.32
CA TYR A 130 -9.35 10.94 4.97
C TYR A 130 -9.98 9.66 4.38
N TYR A 131 -10.10 8.61 5.19
CA TYR A 131 -10.85 7.41 4.83
C TYR A 131 -12.21 7.39 5.52
N GLU A 132 -13.23 6.88 4.83
CA GLU A 132 -14.57 6.76 5.38
C GLU A 132 -14.61 5.95 6.67
N ASP A 133 -13.86 4.83 6.73
CA ASP A 133 -13.77 3.98 7.92
C ASP A 133 -13.12 4.67 9.13
N TYR A 134 -12.41 5.79 8.91
CA TYR A 134 -11.76 6.63 9.91
C TYR A 134 -12.45 7.98 10.09
N SER A 135 -13.65 8.14 9.53
CA SER A 135 -14.47 9.35 9.67
C SER A 135 -15.61 9.10 10.66
N ASP A 136 -16.06 10.14 11.34
CA ASP A 136 -17.16 10.11 12.31
C ASP A 136 -16.99 9.06 13.42
N LEU A 137 -15.76 8.88 13.89
CA LEU A 137 -15.44 7.92 14.94
C LEU A 137 -16.01 8.33 16.30
N LEU A 138 -16.36 7.33 17.11
CA LEU A 138 -16.57 7.52 18.56
C LEU A 138 -15.32 8.17 19.19
N ALA A 139 -15.52 9.09 20.13
CA ALA A 139 -14.42 9.73 20.86
C ALA A 139 -13.48 8.71 21.51
N SER A 140 -14.01 7.63 22.07
CA SER A 140 -13.22 6.54 22.65
C SER A 140 -12.36 5.80 21.62
N SER A 141 -12.87 5.54 20.40
CA SER A 141 -12.11 4.91 19.32
C SER A 141 -11.02 5.83 18.80
N ARG A 142 -11.33 7.12 18.64
CA ARG A 142 -10.38 8.15 18.24
C ARG A 142 -9.22 8.27 19.23
N THR A 143 -9.54 8.42 20.53
CA THR A 143 -8.52 8.49 21.58
C THR A 143 -7.67 7.24 21.64
N ALA A 144 -8.28 6.05 21.52
CA ALA A 144 -7.56 4.79 21.52
C ALA A 144 -6.64 4.66 20.28
N GLY A 145 -7.11 5.07 19.10
CA GLY A 145 -6.31 5.06 17.87
C GLY A 145 -5.05 5.91 17.99
N HIS A 146 -5.19 7.16 18.41
CA HIS A 146 -4.05 8.06 18.65
C HIS A 146 -3.09 7.53 19.72
N GLU A 147 -3.61 6.96 20.80
CA GLU A 147 -2.78 6.41 21.88
C GLU A 147 -1.98 5.18 21.42
N LEU A 148 -2.59 4.30 20.64
CA LEU A 148 -1.90 3.14 20.07
C LEU A 148 -0.79 3.57 19.09
N GLU A 149 -1.09 4.52 18.22
CA GLU A 149 -0.10 5.03 17.26
C GLU A 149 1.07 5.70 17.98
N ARG A 150 0.79 6.63 18.91
CA ARG A 150 1.82 7.32 19.69
C ARG A 150 2.76 6.34 20.40
N ARG A 151 2.20 5.34 21.12
CA ARG A 151 3.01 4.33 21.82
C ARG A 151 3.81 3.45 20.87
N THR A 152 3.26 3.15 19.69
CA THR A 152 3.97 2.40 18.65
C THR A 152 5.23 3.16 18.22
N LEU A 153 5.08 4.45 17.92
CA LEU A 153 6.18 5.29 17.46
C LEU A 153 7.22 5.54 18.55
N GLU A 154 6.80 5.73 19.80
CA GLU A 154 7.72 5.85 20.95
C GLU A 154 8.62 4.62 21.11
N LYS A 155 8.05 3.42 20.94
CA LYS A 155 8.77 2.14 21.07
C LYS A 155 9.60 1.75 19.86
N SER A 156 9.26 2.25 18.67
CA SER A 156 9.98 1.90 17.45
C SER A 156 11.35 2.55 17.41
N ALA A 157 12.40 1.77 17.26
CA ALA A 157 13.74 2.29 16.98
C ALA A 157 13.75 3.06 15.66
N ARG A 158 13.00 2.55 14.67
CA ARG A 158 12.69 3.22 13.39
C ARG A 158 11.25 2.96 13.00
N ALA A 159 10.62 3.95 12.36
CA ALA A 159 9.34 3.81 11.68
C ALA A 159 9.54 3.98 10.17
N VAL A 160 9.12 2.98 9.38
CA VAL A 160 9.24 2.96 7.93
C VAL A 160 7.88 3.24 7.31
N TYR A 161 7.84 4.15 6.36
CA TYR A 161 6.65 4.52 5.60
C TYR A 161 6.92 4.43 4.09
N PRO A 162 5.92 4.09 3.26
CA PRO A 162 6.12 4.03 1.82
C PRO A 162 6.04 5.41 1.13
N SER A 163 5.58 6.43 1.84
CA SER A 163 5.39 7.78 1.29
C SER A 163 5.83 8.87 2.27
N PRO A 164 6.27 10.04 1.75
CA PRO A 164 6.52 11.23 2.57
C PRO A 164 5.29 11.66 3.36
N TRP A 165 4.09 11.57 2.77
CA TRP A 165 2.83 11.93 3.43
C TRP A 165 2.63 11.21 4.78
N ALA A 166 2.86 9.91 4.81
CA ALA A 166 2.73 9.14 6.03
C ALA A 166 3.86 9.42 7.04
N ALA A 167 5.11 9.56 6.56
CA ALA A 167 6.26 9.88 7.41
C ALA A 167 6.14 11.29 8.04
N GLU A 168 5.70 12.28 7.27
CA GLU A 168 5.46 13.64 7.78
C GLU A 168 4.36 13.68 8.84
N SER A 169 3.31 12.86 8.71
CA SER A 169 2.29 12.72 9.74
C SER A 169 2.87 12.14 11.04
N ALA A 170 3.76 11.16 10.98
CA ALA A 170 4.42 10.63 12.18
C ALA A 170 5.23 11.71 12.91
N VAL A 171 5.92 12.57 12.17
CA VAL A 171 6.69 13.68 12.73
C VAL A 171 5.78 14.79 13.27
N ARG A 172 4.83 15.26 12.45
CA ARG A 172 3.98 16.41 12.77
C ARG A 172 2.96 16.09 13.87
N ASP A 173 2.28 14.95 13.76
CA ASP A 173 1.10 14.65 14.58
C ASP A 173 1.46 13.87 15.85
N TYR A 174 2.59 13.17 15.86
CA TYR A 174 3.03 12.35 16.99
C TYR A 174 4.41 12.70 17.54
N GLY A 175 5.10 13.69 16.97
CA GLY A 175 6.41 14.14 17.44
C GLY A 175 7.53 13.10 17.25
N MET A 176 7.37 12.15 16.31
CA MET A 176 8.44 11.20 15.98
C MET A 176 9.66 11.95 15.47
N PRO A 177 10.87 11.73 16.03
CA PRO A 177 12.08 12.34 15.50
C PRO A 177 12.28 11.98 14.01
N ARG A 178 12.58 12.98 13.17
CA ARG A 178 12.72 12.79 11.73
C ARG A 178 13.81 11.76 11.38
N GLU A 179 14.89 11.73 12.11
CA GLU A 179 16.00 10.79 11.96
C GLU A 179 15.60 9.34 12.31
N ARG A 180 14.49 9.15 13.00
CA ARG A 180 13.91 7.83 13.28
C ARG A 180 12.83 7.42 12.28
N THR A 181 12.51 8.25 11.29
CA THR A 181 11.61 7.92 10.19
C THR A 181 12.40 7.57 8.93
N ALA A 182 11.90 6.61 8.14
CA ALA A 182 12.45 6.27 6.84
C ALA A 182 11.33 6.18 5.81
N VAL A 183 11.61 6.61 4.57
CA VAL A 183 10.65 6.53 3.46
C VAL A 183 11.18 5.56 2.41
N TYR A 184 10.58 4.38 2.33
CA TYR A 184 10.92 3.31 1.39
C TYR A 184 9.68 2.89 0.62
N PRO A 185 9.57 3.25 -0.68
CA PRO A 185 8.46 2.79 -1.52
C PRO A 185 8.35 1.27 -1.51
N LEU A 186 7.12 0.75 -1.41
CA LEU A 186 6.86 -0.69 -1.42
C LEU A 186 6.95 -1.25 -2.84
N GLY A 187 7.35 -2.50 -2.96
CA GLY A 187 7.46 -3.20 -4.23
C GLY A 187 6.11 -3.62 -4.82
N ALA A 188 6.09 -3.90 -6.11
CA ALA A 188 4.96 -4.48 -6.81
C ALA A 188 4.64 -5.89 -6.28
N ASN A 189 3.36 -6.17 -5.98
CA ASN A 189 2.92 -7.48 -5.52
C ASN A 189 2.66 -8.43 -6.69
N LEU A 190 3.72 -8.77 -7.39
CA LEU A 190 3.77 -9.69 -8.52
C LEU A 190 4.66 -10.88 -8.15
N GLU A 191 4.20 -12.09 -8.47
CA GLU A 191 5.01 -13.31 -8.29
C GLU A 191 6.13 -13.36 -9.34
N GLU A 192 5.76 -13.08 -10.59
CA GLU A 192 6.66 -13.07 -11.74
C GLU A 192 6.41 -11.78 -12.55
N PRO A 193 7.17 -10.71 -12.29
CA PRO A 193 7.09 -9.53 -13.14
C PRO A 193 7.56 -9.86 -14.56
N PRO A 194 7.04 -9.17 -15.61
CA PRO A 194 7.49 -9.37 -16.98
C PRO A 194 8.98 -9.03 -17.11
N SER A 195 9.63 -9.61 -18.13
CA SER A 195 10.94 -9.13 -18.55
C SER A 195 10.88 -7.67 -18.99
N ARG A 196 12.02 -6.98 -19.02
CA ARG A 196 12.07 -5.61 -19.55
C ARG A 196 11.63 -5.57 -21.02
N GLU A 197 12.04 -6.56 -21.79
CA GLU A 197 11.67 -6.70 -23.18
C GLU A 197 10.15 -6.84 -23.33
N ASP A 198 9.53 -7.81 -22.64
CA ASP A 198 8.06 -8.00 -22.67
C ASP A 198 7.30 -6.72 -22.29
N ALA A 199 7.77 -6.04 -21.23
CA ALA A 199 7.13 -4.82 -20.75
C ALA A 199 7.19 -3.66 -21.74
N LEU A 200 8.24 -3.58 -22.58
CA LEU A 200 8.50 -2.47 -23.49
C LEU A 200 8.23 -2.78 -24.96
N THR A 201 7.90 -4.02 -25.31
CA THR A 201 7.62 -4.43 -26.71
C THR A 201 6.37 -3.76 -27.28
N LYS A 202 5.39 -3.43 -26.44
CA LYS A 202 4.12 -2.85 -26.88
C LYS A 202 4.33 -1.47 -27.51
N GLN A 203 3.86 -1.31 -28.75
CA GLN A 203 3.77 -0.04 -29.44
C GLN A 203 2.39 0.60 -29.26
N ARG A 204 2.29 1.91 -29.44
CA ARG A 204 1.02 2.61 -29.44
C ARG A 204 0.14 2.12 -30.59
N GLY A 205 -1.09 1.73 -30.27
CA GLY A 205 -2.10 1.34 -31.26
C GLY A 205 -2.94 2.53 -31.73
N ALA A 206 -3.96 2.24 -32.55
CA ALA A 206 -4.95 3.23 -32.96
C ALA A 206 -5.97 3.52 -31.84
N GLU A 207 -6.10 2.63 -30.87
CA GLU A 207 -7.04 2.73 -29.73
C GLU A 207 -6.29 2.88 -28.42
N CYS A 208 -6.69 3.88 -27.62
CA CYS A 208 -6.17 4.11 -26.28
C CYS A 208 -6.88 3.20 -25.25
N ARG A 209 -6.16 2.26 -24.65
CA ARG A 209 -6.71 1.27 -23.71
C ARG A 209 -6.41 1.66 -22.28
N LEU A 210 -7.42 2.17 -21.60
CA LEU A 210 -7.35 2.60 -20.21
C LEU A 210 -7.67 1.43 -19.28
N LEU A 211 -6.93 1.34 -18.17
CA LEU A 211 -7.12 0.34 -17.12
C LEU A 211 -7.39 1.01 -15.78
N LEU A 212 -8.49 0.64 -15.11
CA LEU A 212 -8.79 1.02 -13.75
C LEU A 212 -8.75 -0.24 -12.86
N LEU A 213 -7.91 -0.22 -11.83
CA LEU A 213 -7.75 -1.33 -10.89
C LEU A 213 -8.19 -0.92 -9.48
N GLY A 214 -9.21 -1.57 -8.92
CA GLY A 214 -9.65 -1.28 -7.56
C GLY A 214 -10.88 -2.07 -7.11
N ARG A 215 -11.17 -2.06 -5.81
CA ARG A 215 -12.33 -2.77 -5.22
C ARG A 215 -13.52 -1.86 -4.93
N ASP A 216 -13.33 -0.57 -5.06
CA ASP A 216 -14.32 0.43 -4.66
C ASP A 216 -14.40 1.48 -5.77
N TRP A 217 -15.54 1.53 -6.45
CA TRP A 217 -15.78 2.41 -7.58
C TRP A 217 -15.68 3.89 -7.21
N GLU A 218 -16.33 4.29 -6.13
CA GLU A 218 -16.39 5.70 -5.71
C GLU A 218 -15.02 6.18 -5.24
N ARG A 219 -14.42 5.47 -4.32
CA ARG A 219 -13.11 5.84 -3.79
C ARG A 219 -12.01 5.80 -4.85
N LYS A 220 -12.10 4.90 -5.83
CA LYS A 220 -11.13 4.79 -6.93
C LYS A 220 -11.39 5.73 -8.10
N GLY A 221 -12.47 6.54 -8.00
CA GLY A 221 -12.79 7.56 -9.00
C GLY A 221 -13.29 6.99 -10.32
N GLY A 222 -14.04 5.87 -10.25
CA GLY A 222 -14.56 5.22 -11.46
C GLY A 222 -15.43 6.13 -12.31
N GLY A 223 -16.23 7.03 -11.69
CA GLY A 223 -17.01 8.03 -12.39
C GLY A 223 -16.14 8.99 -13.20
N ILE A 224 -15.05 9.48 -12.61
CA ILE A 224 -14.10 10.39 -13.29
C ILE A 224 -13.40 9.68 -14.45
N ALA A 225 -13.00 8.41 -14.26
CA ALA A 225 -12.38 7.63 -15.33
C ALA A 225 -13.34 7.37 -16.50
N LEU A 226 -14.63 7.14 -16.22
CA LEU A 226 -15.67 7.01 -17.23
C LEU A 226 -15.91 8.33 -17.96
N ASP A 227 -15.92 9.45 -17.24
CA ASP A 227 -16.08 10.77 -17.86
C ASP A 227 -14.86 11.12 -18.72
N ALA A 228 -13.64 10.76 -18.27
CA ALA A 228 -12.44 10.89 -19.10
C ALA A 228 -12.52 10.06 -20.40
N LEU A 229 -13.08 8.84 -20.34
CA LEU A 229 -13.33 8.05 -21.56
C LEU A 229 -14.25 8.78 -22.55
N LYS A 230 -15.37 9.36 -22.07
CA LYS A 230 -16.31 10.12 -22.91
C LYS A 230 -15.64 11.39 -23.51
N GLU A 231 -14.88 12.12 -22.70
CA GLU A 231 -14.15 13.30 -23.16
C GLU A 231 -13.08 12.95 -24.20
N LEU A 232 -12.38 11.82 -24.09
CA LEU A 232 -11.46 11.34 -25.12
C LEU A 232 -12.15 11.10 -26.45
N GLU A 233 -13.38 10.55 -26.44
CA GLU A 233 -14.19 10.39 -27.66
C GLU A 233 -14.54 11.75 -28.28
N LEU A 234 -14.86 12.77 -27.48
CA LEU A 234 -15.10 14.14 -27.95
C LEU A 234 -13.83 14.77 -28.55
N LEU A 235 -12.66 14.43 -28.05
CA LEU A 235 -11.36 14.83 -28.59
C LEU A 235 -10.96 14.02 -29.87
N GLY A 236 -11.81 13.09 -30.32
CA GLY A 236 -11.56 12.27 -31.52
C GLY A 236 -10.58 11.11 -31.27
N ILE A 237 -10.28 10.80 -30.03
CA ILE A 237 -9.42 9.67 -29.65
C ILE A 237 -10.28 8.44 -29.40
N SER A 238 -10.07 7.39 -30.21
CA SER A 238 -10.69 6.09 -29.95
C SER A 238 -10.10 5.51 -28.66
N ALA A 239 -10.93 5.34 -27.63
CA ALA A 239 -10.48 4.82 -26.33
C ALA A 239 -11.42 3.74 -25.78
N THR A 240 -10.89 2.88 -24.93
CA THR A 240 -11.65 1.89 -24.12
C THR A 240 -11.23 1.96 -22.68
N LEU A 241 -12.14 1.62 -21.75
CA LEU A 241 -11.88 1.54 -20.32
C LEU A 241 -12.16 0.13 -19.79
N THR A 242 -11.14 -0.53 -19.28
CA THR A 242 -11.30 -1.80 -18.57
C THR A 242 -11.27 -1.55 -17.06
N VAL A 243 -12.38 -1.85 -16.38
CA VAL A 243 -12.53 -1.72 -14.92
C VAL A 243 -12.38 -3.09 -14.28
N VAL A 244 -11.43 -3.25 -13.34
CA VAL A 244 -11.12 -4.53 -12.70
C VAL A 244 -11.29 -4.43 -11.19
N GLY A 245 -12.07 -5.35 -10.63
CA GLY A 245 -12.20 -5.56 -9.18
C GLY A 245 -13.32 -4.78 -8.50
N CYS A 246 -13.91 -3.78 -9.13
CA CYS A 246 -15.13 -3.12 -8.70
C CYS A 246 -16.18 -3.12 -9.80
N ARG A 247 -17.40 -2.72 -9.43
CA ARG A 247 -18.50 -2.54 -10.37
C ARG A 247 -19.02 -1.11 -10.30
N PRO A 248 -19.38 -0.51 -11.44
CA PRO A 248 -20.08 0.77 -11.43
C PRO A 248 -21.45 0.64 -10.74
N PRO A 249 -22.04 1.73 -10.25
CA PRO A 249 -23.42 1.77 -9.77
C PRO A 249 -24.41 1.29 -10.84
N ALA A 250 -25.59 0.83 -10.41
CA ALA A 250 -26.63 0.38 -11.31
C ALA A 250 -27.02 1.48 -12.32
N GLY A 251 -27.09 1.12 -13.60
CA GLY A 251 -27.42 2.05 -14.68
C GLY A 251 -26.22 2.85 -15.22
N VAL A 252 -25.02 2.69 -14.66
CA VAL A 252 -23.80 3.29 -15.19
C VAL A 252 -23.14 2.31 -16.14
N GLU A 253 -23.35 2.51 -17.44
CA GLU A 253 -22.85 1.66 -18.52
C GLU A 253 -22.28 2.52 -19.65
N HIS A 254 -21.34 1.97 -20.43
CA HIS A 254 -20.80 2.61 -21.61
C HIS A 254 -20.36 1.54 -22.64
N PRO A 255 -20.64 1.69 -23.96
CA PRO A 255 -20.29 0.69 -24.96
C PRO A 255 -18.80 0.32 -25.03
N ARG A 256 -17.94 1.26 -24.65
CA ARG A 256 -16.47 1.10 -24.63
C ARG A 256 -15.91 0.87 -23.22
N MET A 257 -16.75 0.57 -22.23
CA MET A 257 -16.33 0.19 -20.89
C MET A 257 -16.59 -1.30 -20.67
N ALA A 258 -15.53 -2.04 -20.33
CA ALA A 258 -15.62 -3.44 -19.93
C ALA A 258 -15.39 -3.57 -18.42
N VAL A 259 -16.23 -4.36 -17.74
CA VAL A 259 -16.11 -4.66 -16.32
C VAL A 259 -15.63 -6.09 -16.12
N VAL A 260 -14.46 -6.25 -15.54
CA VAL A 260 -13.87 -7.54 -15.18
C VAL A 260 -14.08 -7.77 -13.69
N PRO A 261 -14.65 -8.91 -13.28
CA PRO A 261 -14.79 -9.25 -11.87
C PRO A 261 -13.46 -9.31 -11.14
N PHE A 262 -13.50 -9.44 -9.82
CA PHE A 262 -12.32 -9.64 -9.00
C PHE A 262 -11.45 -10.80 -9.53
N ILE A 263 -10.17 -10.50 -9.74
CA ILE A 263 -9.16 -11.48 -10.17
C ILE A 263 -8.40 -11.99 -8.96
N ASN A 264 -8.45 -13.30 -8.73
CA ASN A 264 -7.68 -13.95 -7.66
C ASN A 264 -6.22 -14.19 -8.11
N LYS A 265 -5.33 -13.30 -7.76
CA LYS A 265 -3.88 -13.42 -8.08
C LYS A 265 -3.18 -14.60 -7.37
N ASN A 266 -3.83 -15.28 -6.42
CA ASN A 266 -3.28 -16.49 -5.78
C ASN A 266 -3.44 -17.74 -6.68
N GLU A 267 -4.27 -17.67 -7.71
CA GLU A 267 -4.48 -18.73 -8.68
C GLU A 267 -3.69 -18.48 -9.96
N PRO A 268 -3.10 -19.52 -10.59
CA PRO A 268 -2.33 -19.37 -11.83
C PRO A 268 -3.12 -18.67 -12.94
N ALA A 269 -4.39 -19.07 -13.15
CA ALA A 269 -5.27 -18.46 -14.16
C ALA A 269 -5.53 -16.97 -13.88
N GLY A 270 -5.69 -16.61 -12.60
CA GLY A 270 -5.86 -15.21 -12.19
C GLY A 270 -4.60 -14.38 -12.43
N ARG A 271 -3.42 -14.93 -12.13
CA ARG A 271 -2.13 -14.24 -12.43
C ARG A 271 -1.95 -14.03 -13.94
N LEU A 272 -2.23 -15.06 -14.74
CA LEU A 272 -2.15 -14.94 -16.19
C LEU A 272 -3.10 -13.86 -16.71
N ARG A 273 -4.35 -13.88 -16.29
CA ARG A 273 -5.35 -12.87 -16.68
C ARG A 273 -4.97 -11.46 -16.27
N PHE A 274 -4.42 -11.28 -15.07
CA PHE A 274 -3.94 -9.99 -14.58
C PHE A 274 -2.75 -9.48 -15.41
N ARG A 275 -1.80 -10.38 -15.75
CA ARG A 275 -0.66 -10.10 -16.64
C ARG A 275 -1.14 -9.65 -18.03
N GLU A 276 -2.09 -10.38 -18.65
CA GLU A 276 -2.65 -10.04 -19.96
C GLU A 276 -3.29 -8.64 -19.97
N LEU A 277 -4.06 -8.31 -18.94
CA LEU A 277 -4.70 -7.00 -18.81
C LEU A 277 -3.68 -5.87 -18.75
N LEU A 278 -2.64 -6.02 -17.94
CA LEU A 278 -1.58 -5.02 -17.83
C LEU A 278 -0.78 -4.90 -19.13
N LEU A 279 -0.41 -6.01 -19.78
CA LEU A 279 0.33 -5.98 -21.06
C LEU A 279 -0.51 -5.38 -22.19
N SER A 280 -1.83 -5.59 -22.19
CA SER A 280 -2.72 -5.08 -23.24
C SER A 280 -3.10 -3.61 -23.07
N SER A 281 -2.98 -3.05 -21.87
CA SER A 281 -3.34 -1.66 -21.56
C SER A 281 -2.26 -0.66 -21.98
N ASP A 282 -2.64 0.60 -22.19
CA ASP A 282 -1.73 1.69 -22.52
C ASP A 282 -1.41 2.53 -21.28
N PHE A 283 -2.42 2.78 -20.46
CA PHE A 283 -2.28 3.57 -19.24
C PHE A 283 -3.06 2.96 -18.07
N LEU A 284 -2.50 3.06 -16.86
CA LEU A 284 -3.29 2.94 -15.64
C LEU A 284 -3.92 4.30 -15.35
N VAL A 285 -5.25 4.33 -15.17
CA VAL A 285 -6.00 5.55 -14.86
C VAL A 285 -6.71 5.33 -13.53
N LEU A 286 -6.28 6.06 -12.50
CA LEU A 286 -6.80 5.87 -11.15
C LEU A 286 -7.07 7.23 -10.48
N PRO A 287 -8.24 7.85 -10.73
CA PRO A 287 -8.65 9.12 -10.12
C PRO A 287 -9.07 8.95 -8.65
N THR A 288 -8.22 8.28 -7.86
CA THR A 288 -8.55 7.90 -6.49
C THR A 288 -8.82 9.11 -5.59
N ARG A 289 -9.83 9.01 -4.73
CA ARG A 289 -10.21 10.06 -3.79
C ARG A 289 -9.46 9.96 -2.47
N ALA A 290 -9.02 8.75 -2.13
CA ALA A 290 -8.19 8.46 -0.96
C ALA A 290 -7.33 7.22 -1.21
N GLU A 291 -6.01 7.34 -0.94
CA GLU A 291 -5.04 6.26 -1.11
C GLU A 291 -3.83 6.45 -0.18
N CYS A 292 -3.51 5.45 0.65
CA CYS A 292 -2.32 5.50 1.50
C CYS A 292 -1.02 5.24 0.74
N TYR A 293 -1.07 4.41 -0.32
CA TYR A 293 0.09 4.12 -1.17
C TYR A 293 -0.33 3.74 -2.59
N GLY A 294 -1.05 2.61 -2.74
CA GLY A 294 -1.50 2.11 -4.04
C GLY A 294 -0.50 1.17 -4.72
N TYR A 295 -0.44 -0.08 -4.27
CA TYR A 295 0.38 -1.13 -4.90
C TYR A 295 0.19 -1.26 -6.41
N VAL A 296 -1.00 -0.95 -6.91
CA VAL A 296 -1.34 -1.05 -8.35
C VAL A 296 -0.47 -0.15 -9.22
N PHE A 297 0.03 0.98 -8.70
CA PHE A 297 0.96 1.86 -9.41
C PHE A 297 2.34 1.21 -9.58
N ALA A 298 2.84 0.54 -8.54
CA ALA A 298 4.08 -0.23 -8.65
C ALA A 298 3.90 -1.43 -9.58
N GLU A 299 2.75 -2.11 -9.52
CA GLU A 299 2.39 -3.20 -10.43
C GLU A 299 2.32 -2.70 -11.89
N ALA A 300 1.67 -1.57 -12.15
CA ALA A 300 1.63 -0.95 -13.48
C ALA A 300 3.03 -0.59 -13.99
N SER A 301 3.87 -0.01 -13.14
CA SER A 301 5.26 0.34 -13.47
C SER A 301 6.08 -0.88 -13.90
N ALA A 302 5.85 -2.06 -13.30
CA ALA A 302 6.52 -3.30 -13.70
C ALA A 302 6.22 -3.70 -15.16
N PHE A 303 5.04 -3.33 -15.68
CA PHE A 303 4.61 -3.57 -17.06
C PHE A 303 4.89 -2.38 -18.00
N GLY A 304 5.62 -1.38 -17.53
CA GLY A 304 5.87 -0.17 -18.30
C GLY A 304 4.58 0.65 -18.56
N LEU A 305 3.55 0.52 -17.73
CA LEU A 305 2.36 1.35 -17.83
C LEU A 305 2.59 2.67 -17.10
N PHE A 306 2.51 3.77 -17.86
CA PHE A 306 2.46 5.10 -17.29
C PHE A 306 1.13 5.28 -16.56
N SER A 307 1.17 5.85 -15.35
CA SER A 307 0.01 5.97 -14.48
C SER A 307 -0.51 7.40 -14.44
N PHE A 308 -1.78 7.61 -14.75
CA PHE A 308 -2.49 8.84 -14.41
C PHE A 308 -3.15 8.64 -13.04
N ALA A 309 -2.81 9.49 -12.08
CA ALA A 309 -3.21 9.35 -10.69
C ALA A 309 -3.62 10.70 -10.08
N THR A 310 -4.41 10.67 -9.01
CA THR A 310 -4.72 11.87 -8.25
C THR A 310 -3.56 12.21 -7.30
N ASP A 311 -3.19 13.48 -7.20
CA ASP A 311 -2.28 14.01 -6.17
C ASP A 311 -3.00 14.03 -4.82
N THR A 312 -2.96 12.90 -4.10
CA THR A 312 -3.62 12.74 -2.81
C THR A 312 -2.91 11.69 -1.94
N GLY A 313 -2.88 11.93 -0.64
CA GLY A 313 -2.34 10.99 0.34
C GLY A 313 -0.94 10.51 0.02
N GLY A 314 -0.76 9.19 0.01
CA GLY A 314 0.54 8.57 -0.27
C GLY A 314 0.84 8.32 -1.75
N VAL A 315 -0.05 8.68 -2.68
CA VAL A 315 0.15 8.47 -4.13
C VAL A 315 1.46 9.09 -4.65
N PRO A 316 1.85 10.33 -4.27
CA PRO A 316 3.15 10.90 -4.68
C PRO A 316 4.38 10.12 -4.20
N GLY A 317 4.23 9.19 -3.25
CA GLY A 317 5.29 8.27 -2.83
C GLY A 317 5.61 7.17 -3.84
N VAL A 318 4.64 6.82 -4.68
CA VAL A 318 4.78 5.76 -5.69
C VAL A 318 4.76 6.30 -7.11
N VAL A 319 3.96 7.32 -7.39
CA VAL A 319 3.89 8.00 -8.69
C VAL A 319 4.69 9.29 -8.63
N ALA A 320 5.80 9.35 -9.36
CA ALA A 320 6.59 10.55 -9.53
C ALA A 320 6.10 11.29 -10.78
N ASN A 321 5.60 12.54 -10.59
CA ASN A 321 5.02 13.35 -11.64
C ASN A 321 6.03 13.61 -12.77
N GLY A 322 5.63 13.34 -14.01
CA GLY A 322 6.49 13.47 -15.19
C GLY A 322 7.48 12.32 -15.41
N ASP A 323 7.61 11.38 -14.47
CA ASP A 323 8.46 10.18 -14.54
C ASP A 323 7.59 8.94 -14.84
N ASN A 324 7.21 8.17 -13.84
CA ASN A 324 6.39 6.96 -14.04
C ASN A 324 4.88 7.25 -14.08
N GLY A 325 4.47 8.51 -14.00
CA GLY A 325 3.07 8.92 -14.09
C GLY A 325 2.88 10.42 -14.14
N ALA A 326 1.61 10.82 -14.19
CA ALA A 326 1.14 12.18 -14.07
C ALA A 326 0.19 12.29 -12.87
N LEU A 327 0.40 13.30 -12.03
CA LEU A 327 -0.44 13.60 -10.88
C LEU A 327 -1.39 14.76 -11.23
N LEU A 328 -2.69 14.49 -11.15
CA LEU A 328 -3.72 15.50 -11.34
C LEU A 328 -4.30 15.93 -9.99
N PRO A 329 -4.72 17.20 -9.85
CA PRO A 329 -5.30 17.68 -8.61
C PRO A 329 -6.61 16.94 -8.27
N LEU A 330 -6.93 16.87 -6.99
CA LEU A 330 -8.15 16.21 -6.50
C LEU A 330 -9.45 16.82 -7.09
N SER A 331 -9.39 18.08 -7.53
CA SER A 331 -10.49 18.80 -8.18
C SER A 331 -10.64 18.50 -9.67
N ALA A 332 -9.67 17.83 -10.31
CA ALA A 332 -9.72 17.55 -11.74
C ALA A 332 -10.89 16.63 -12.09
N GLY A 333 -11.68 17.01 -13.09
CA GLY A 333 -12.78 16.25 -13.64
C GLY A 333 -12.39 15.46 -14.90
N GLY A 334 -13.38 14.79 -15.51
CA GLY A 334 -13.13 13.92 -16.67
C GLY A 334 -12.41 14.62 -17.82
N ARG A 335 -12.68 15.90 -18.05
CA ARG A 335 -12.05 16.68 -19.13
C ARG A 335 -10.55 16.86 -18.92
N GLU A 336 -10.11 17.31 -17.74
CA GLU A 336 -8.69 17.50 -17.46
C GLU A 336 -7.93 16.17 -17.50
N TRP A 337 -8.58 15.08 -17.08
CA TRP A 337 -8.01 13.73 -17.22
C TRP A 337 -7.87 13.33 -18.69
N ALA A 338 -8.89 13.59 -19.52
CA ALA A 338 -8.85 13.28 -20.95
C ALA A 338 -7.77 14.10 -21.67
N GLU A 339 -7.64 15.39 -21.38
CA GLU A 339 -6.63 16.27 -21.98
C GLU A 339 -5.21 15.76 -21.66
N ALA A 340 -4.93 15.38 -20.39
CA ALA A 340 -3.64 14.84 -19.99
C ALA A 340 -3.33 13.47 -20.65
N ILE A 341 -4.34 12.61 -20.78
CA ILE A 341 -4.20 11.32 -21.46
C ILE A 341 -3.98 11.54 -22.97
N ALA A 342 -4.75 12.43 -23.60
CA ALA A 342 -4.69 12.75 -25.02
C ALA A 342 -3.31 13.29 -25.40
N GLU A 343 -2.75 14.22 -24.62
CA GLU A 343 -1.41 14.78 -24.83
C GLU A 343 -0.37 13.65 -24.93
N ARG A 344 -0.37 12.73 -23.98
CA ARG A 344 0.61 11.64 -23.95
C ARG A 344 0.34 10.57 -25.00
N PHE A 345 -0.94 10.26 -25.27
CA PHE A 345 -1.30 9.24 -26.24
C PHE A 345 -1.07 9.68 -27.67
N SER A 346 -1.23 10.97 -28.00
CA SER A 346 -1.12 11.49 -29.36
C SER A 346 0.34 11.64 -29.84
N ASP A 347 1.31 11.61 -28.94
CA ASP A 347 2.73 11.72 -29.24
C ASP A 347 3.46 10.39 -28.97
N ASP A 348 3.97 9.77 -30.04
CA ASP A 348 4.69 8.48 -29.95
C ASP A 348 5.93 8.56 -29.06
N ALA A 349 6.66 9.68 -29.08
CA ALA A 349 7.85 9.84 -28.26
C ALA A 349 7.50 9.94 -26.77
N LEU A 350 6.48 10.72 -26.43
CA LEU A 350 5.97 10.84 -25.04
C LEU A 350 5.39 9.52 -24.56
N TYR A 351 4.66 8.79 -25.42
CA TYR A 351 4.11 7.49 -25.09
C TYR A 351 5.22 6.48 -24.74
N LEU A 352 6.21 6.32 -25.61
CA LEU A 352 7.32 5.38 -25.41
C LEU A 352 8.23 5.78 -24.24
N GLN A 353 8.49 7.08 -24.08
CA GLN A 353 9.24 7.62 -22.94
C GLN A 353 8.54 7.29 -21.63
N GLY A 354 7.22 7.49 -21.54
CA GLY A 354 6.44 7.17 -20.34
C GLY A 354 6.54 5.69 -19.98
N ARG A 355 6.47 4.80 -20.96
CA ARG A 355 6.64 3.36 -20.73
C ARG A 355 8.03 3.01 -20.22
N LEU A 356 9.06 3.60 -20.81
CA LEU A 356 10.45 3.39 -20.40
C LEU A 356 10.67 3.88 -18.96
N HIS A 357 10.21 5.07 -18.63
CA HIS A 357 10.34 5.66 -17.31
C HIS A 357 9.57 4.85 -16.24
N ALA A 358 8.34 4.42 -16.54
CA ALA A 358 7.59 3.56 -15.65
C ALA A 358 8.36 2.25 -15.35
N ARG A 359 8.93 1.61 -16.37
CA ARG A 359 9.74 0.41 -16.18
C ARG A 359 11.02 0.68 -15.39
N ASN A 360 11.72 1.77 -15.65
CA ASN A 360 12.90 2.15 -14.88
C ASN A 360 12.55 2.36 -13.39
N ALA A 361 11.46 3.06 -13.08
CA ALA A 361 10.99 3.26 -11.72
C ALA A 361 10.72 1.93 -10.99
N PHE A 362 10.16 0.93 -11.69
CA PHE A 362 10.02 -0.41 -11.14
C PHE A 362 11.37 -1.04 -10.82
N GLU A 363 12.31 -1.03 -11.77
CA GLU A 363 13.63 -1.66 -11.60
C GLU A 363 14.47 -0.99 -10.51
N GLU A 364 14.38 0.32 -10.34
CA GLU A 364 15.19 1.10 -9.42
C GLU A 364 14.63 1.15 -8.00
N ARG A 365 13.27 1.23 -7.83
CA ARG A 365 12.68 1.56 -6.53
C ARG A 365 11.36 0.89 -6.20
N LEU A 366 10.57 0.40 -7.19
CA LEU A 366 9.22 -0.10 -6.97
C LEU A 366 9.17 -1.65 -7.00
N ASN A 367 10.25 -2.30 -6.58
CA ASN A 367 10.36 -3.74 -6.46
C ASN A 367 10.80 -4.15 -5.05
N TRP A 368 10.55 -5.40 -4.70
CA TRP A 368 10.81 -5.89 -3.36
C TRP A 368 12.30 -6.11 -3.06
N ASP A 369 13.15 -6.25 -4.07
CA ASP A 369 14.59 -6.38 -3.85
C ASP A 369 15.19 -5.02 -3.49
N ALA A 370 14.83 -3.94 -4.18
CA ALA A 370 15.23 -2.58 -3.83
C ALA A 370 14.77 -2.20 -2.42
N TRP A 371 13.52 -2.54 -2.05
CA TRP A 371 12.99 -2.33 -0.71
C TRP A 371 13.75 -3.16 0.33
N GLY A 372 13.99 -4.43 0.05
CA GLY A 372 14.69 -5.36 0.95
C GLY A 372 16.12 -4.95 1.24
N ILE A 373 16.86 -4.51 0.23
CA ILE A 373 18.25 -4.01 0.36
C ILE A 373 18.29 -2.80 1.29
N ARG A 374 17.42 -1.79 1.06
CA ARG A 374 17.37 -0.58 1.90
C ARG A 374 16.93 -0.89 3.33
N THR A 375 15.97 -1.80 3.51
CA THR A 375 15.51 -2.20 4.83
C THR A 375 16.57 -3.00 5.59
N ALA A 376 17.31 -3.87 4.91
CA ALA A 376 18.45 -4.59 5.50
C ALA A 376 19.58 -3.65 5.97
N GLU A 377 19.85 -2.59 5.22
CA GLU A 377 20.81 -1.56 5.62
C GLU A 377 20.33 -0.81 6.87
N LEU A 378 19.06 -0.41 6.91
CA LEU A 378 18.44 0.22 8.09
C LEU A 378 18.53 -0.69 9.32
N MET A 379 18.28 -2.00 9.16
CA MET A 379 18.41 -2.97 10.25
C MET A 379 19.84 -3.01 10.83
N ARG A 380 20.84 -3.03 9.95
CA ARG A 380 22.25 -3.00 10.40
C ARG A 380 22.60 -1.71 11.15
N GLN A 381 22.11 -0.58 10.71
CA GLN A 381 22.27 0.71 11.40
C GLN A 381 21.64 0.68 12.80
N VAL A 382 20.39 0.20 12.92
CA VAL A 382 19.70 0.06 14.22
C VAL A 382 20.48 -0.84 15.18
N LEU A 383 20.99 -1.97 14.69
CA LEU A 383 21.77 -2.89 15.53
C LEU A 383 23.10 -2.27 15.98
N ALA A 384 23.80 -1.56 15.11
CA ALA A 384 25.04 -0.87 15.46
C ALA A 384 24.83 0.22 16.52
N GLU A 385 23.75 1.01 16.41
CA GLU A 385 23.38 2.03 17.39
C GLU A 385 22.99 1.40 18.75
N ASN A 386 22.34 0.24 18.74
CA ASN A 386 21.92 -0.44 19.97
C ASN A 386 23.13 -1.01 20.73
N LEU A 387 24.10 -1.57 20.02
CA LEU A 387 25.35 -2.05 20.61
C LEU A 387 26.15 -0.91 21.26
N SER A 388 26.20 0.26 20.63
CA SER A 388 26.91 1.43 21.18
C SER A 388 26.26 2.00 22.46
N LYS A 389 24.94 1.83 22.63
CA LYS A 389 24.22 2.25 23.84
C LYS A 389 24.34 1.27 25.01
N GLY A 390 24.56 -0.02 24.72
CA GLY A 390 24.75 -1.07 25.74
C GLY A 390 26.18 -1.15 26.30
N THR A 391 27.11 -0.38 25.76
CA THR A 391 28.52 -0.38 26.17
C THR A 391 28.87 0.82 27.09
N LEU A 392 27.88 1.65 27.45
CA LEU A 392 27.96 2.74 28.42
C LEU A 392 27.24 2.37 29.72
#